data_dbe88cac48a93b14f16ad05cc0203987
#
_entry.id   dbe88cac48a93b14f16ad05cc0203987
#
_cell.length_a   1.000
_cell.length_b   1.000
_cell.length_c   1.000
_cell.angle_alpha   90.00
_cell.angle_beta   90.00
_cell.angle_gamma   90.00
#
_symmetry.space_group_name_H-M   'P 1'
#
loop_
_entity.id
_entity.type
_entity.pdbx_description
1 polymer ?
#
loop_
_entity_poly.entity_id
_entity_poly.type
_entity_poly.pdbx_seq_one_letter_code
_entity_poly.pdbx_strand_id
1 'polypeptide(L)'
;ANEARPPFQMNTRVYSCILVNHEIPFRWRGKYNEDTDLSLRCLKAGWNTVLFNAFLIGKRATMTQGGGNTDTIYDTGDERLEFAESLYRQHPDVVNVTRKFNRWHHHVNYKPFKGRALQYVEGYKQTNDVDNFGMVLRRKQEQL
;
A
#
# COMPACT_ATOMS: atom_id res chain seq x y z
N ALA A 1 2.60 -4.28 -17.12
CA ALA A 1 2.92 -5.06 -15.94
C ALA A 1 4.43 -5.01 -15.73
N ASN A 2 4.89 -4.83 -14.49
CA ASN A 2 6.31 -4.96 -14.20
C ASN A 2 6.57 -6.46 -13.98
N GLU A 3 7.07 -7.13 -15.00
CA GLU A 3 7.33 -8.58 -15.00
C GLU A 3 8.29 -9.04 -13.89
N ALA A 4 9.08 -8.11 -13.35
CA ALA A 4 10.02 -8.37 -12.26
C ALA A 4 9.35 -8.43 -10.86
N ARG A 5 8.05 -8.17 -10.74
CA ARG A 5 7.34 -8.19 -9.46
C ARG A 5 6.34 -9.33 -9.41
N PRO A 6 6.14 -9.96 -8.22
CA PRO A 6 5.08 -10.95 -8.06
C PRO A 6 3.71 -10.32 -8.35
N PRO A 7 2.70 -11.11 -8.76
CA PRO A 7 1.37 -10.60 -9.11
C PRO A 7 0.68 -9.84 -7.97
N PHE A 8 1.05 -10.12 -6.73
CA PHE A 8 0.62 -9.36 -5.56
C PHE A 8 1.71 -9.36 -4.48
N GLN A 9 1.63 -8.40 -3.58
CA GLN A 9 2.48 -8.30 -2.41
C GLN A 9 1.62 -8.17 -1.15
N MET A 10 2.00 -8.92 -0.13
CA MET A 10 1.32 -8.90 1.16
C MET A 10 1.95 -7.91 2.13
N ASN A 11 1.12 -7.35 2.99
CA ASN A 11 1.53 -6.61 4.17
C ASN A 11 2.50 -5.46 3.86
N THR A 12 2.09 -4.64 2.90
CA THR A 12 2.78 -3.42 2.46
C THR A 12 1.78 -2.28 2.30
N ARG A 13 2.25 -1.09 1.94
CA ARG A 13 1.37 0.03 1.60
C ARG A 13 0.52 -0.29 0.38
N VAL A 14 -0.77 0.00 0.47
CA VAL A 14 -1.69 0.01 -0.68
C VAL A 14 -2.01 1.47 -1.01
N TYR A 15 -1.99 1.82 -2.28
CA TYR A 15 -2.14 3.20 -2.75
C TYR A 15 -2.81 3.28 -4.12
N SER A 16 -3.17 4.47 -4.52
CA SER A 16 -3.79 4.85 -5.80
C SER A 16 -5.25 4.41 -5.93
N CYS A 17 -5.57 3.13 -5.98
CA CYS A 17 -6.92 2.59 -5.94
C CYS A 17 -7.00 1.62 -4.78
N ILE A 18 -7.84 1.92 -3.80
CA ILE A 18 -7.86 1.19 -2.53
C ILE A 18 -9.27 0.66 -2.30
N LEU A 19 -9.38 -0.66 -2.17
CA LEU A 19 -10.56 -1.33 -1.66
C LEU A 19 -10.38 -1.57 -0.16
N VAL A 20 -11.30 -1.06 0.65
CA VAL A 20 -11.24 -1.17 2.10
C VAL A 20 -12.39 -2.05 2.58
N ASN A 21 -12.08 -3.07 3.37
CA ASN A 21 -13.11 -3.86 4.05
C ASN A 21 -13.87 -2.94 5.02
N HIS A 22 -15.21 -2.96 4.98
CA HIS A 22 -16.08 -2.10 5.77
C HIS A 22 -15.98 -2.36 7.29
N GLU A 23 -15.56 -3.55 7.69
CA GLU A 23 -15.36 -3.94 9.09
C GLU A 23 -14.11 -3.31 9.72
N ILE A 24 -13.20 -2.76 8.92
CA ILE A 24 -12.02 -2.08 9.44
C ILE A 24 -12.45 -0.82 10.21
N PRO A 25 -12.10 -0.70 11.50
CA PRO A 25 -12.56 0.41 12.36
C PRO A 25 -11.81 1.72 12.09
N PHE A 26 -10.93 1.74 11.10
CA PHE A 26 -10.10 2.89 10.78
C PHE A 26 -10.69 3.70 9.63
N ARG A 27 -10.50 5.02 9.71
CA ARG A 27 -10.84 5.97 8.65
C ARG A 27 -9.61 6.79 8.31
N TRP A 28 -9.63 7.43 7.15
CA TRP A 28 -8.58 8.35 6.72
C TRP A 28 -8.36 9.45 7.75
N ARG A 29 -7.11 9.78 8.01
CA ARG A 29 -6.72 10.91 8.84
C ARG A 29 -5.47 11.58 8.26
N GLY A 30 -5.29 12.86 8.56
CA GLY A 30 -4.18 13.64 8.02
C GLY A 30 -4.42 14.11 6.58
N LYS A 31 -3.56 14.99 6.13
CA LYS A 31 -3.60 15.57 4.76
C LYS A 31 -2.77 14.77 3.77
N TYR A 32 -1.68 14.14 4.26
CA TYR A 32 -0.68 13.47 3.43
C TYR A 32 -0.21 12.18 4.06
N ASN A 33 0.25 11.25 3.21
CA ASN A 33 0.62 9.90 3.60
C ASN A 33 -0.53 9.13 4.27
N GLU A 34 -1.77 9.54 4.00
CA GLU A 34 -2.99 8.96 4.56
C GLU A 34 -3.15 7.49 4.16
N ASP A 35 -2.71 7.12 2.96
CA ASP A 35 -2.66 5.74 2.46
C ASP A 35 -1.67 4.88 3.26
N THR A 36 -0.52 5.46 3.58
CA THR A 36 0.52 4.80 4.38
C THR A 36 0.08 4.66 5.82
N ASP A 37 -0.48 5.72 6.42
CA ASP A 37 -1.02 5.70 7.77
C ASP A 37 -2.13 4.65 7.92
N LEU A 38 -3.11 4.63 7.01
CA LEU A 38 -4.18 3.64 7.04
C LEU A 38 -3.64 2.22 6.93
N SER A 39 -2.73 1.97 5.98
CA SER A 39 -2.10 0.67 5.82
C SER A 39 -1.37 0.21 7.09
N LEU A 40 -0.60 1.10 7.73
CA LEU A 40 0.12 0.78 8.97
C LEU A 40 -0.82 0.51 10.15
N ARG A 41 -1.89 1.27 10.28
CA ARG A 41 -2.88 1.06 11.35
C ARG A 41 -3.59 -0.28 11.18
N CYS A 42 -3.96 -0.64 9.96
CA CYS A 42 -4.53 -1.95 9.65
C CYS A 42 -3.54 -3.06 10.00
N LEU A 43 -2.28 -2.95 9.56
CA LEU A 43 -1.26 -3.94 9.85
C LEU A 43 -0.96 -4.08 11.34
N LYS A 44 -0.88 -2.98 12.08
CA LYS A 44 -0.67 -3.00 13.55
C LYS A 44 -1.83 -3.63 14.29
N ALA A 45 -3.05 -3.47 13.81
CA ALA A 45 -4.25 -4.05 14.38
C ALA A 45 -4.48 -5.52 13.98
N GLY A 46 -3.56 -6.14 13.25
CA GLY A 46 -3.67 -7.55 12.88
C GLY A 46 -4.28 -7.82 11.50
N TRP A 47 -4.78 -6.81 10.81
CA TRP A 47 -5.28 -6.94 9.46
C TRP A 47 -4.15 -7.15 8.45
N ASN A 48 -4.47 -7.71 7.30
CA ASN A 48 -3.55 -7.83 6.18
C ASN A 48 -3.85 -6.75 5.13
N THR A 49 -2.82 -6.33 4.41
CA THR A 49 -2.95 -5.53 3.20
C THR A 49 -2.44 -6.33 2.00
N VAL A 50 -3.11 -6.18 0.86
CA VAL A 50 -2.75 -6.84 -0.39
C VAL A 50 -2.59 -5.78 -1.47
N LEU A 51 -1.39 -5.66 -2.00
CA LEU A 51 -1.10 -4.81 -3.17
C LEU A 51 -1.07 -5.67 -4.42
N PHE A 52 -2.03 -5.50 -5.31
CA PHE A 52 -2.07 -6.19 -6.59
C PHE A 52 -1.15 -5.50 -7.60
N ASN A 53 -0.21 -6.25 -8.16
CA ASN A 53 0.68 -5.80 -9.23
C ASN A 53 0.25 -6.32 -10.62
N ALA A 54 -0.63 -7.32 -10.65
CA ALA A 54 -1.12 -7.90 -11.90
C ALA A 54 -2.07 -6.96 -12.65
N PHE A 55 -2.81 -6.13 -11.92
CA PHE A 55 -3.76 -5.17 -12.49
C PHE A 55 -3.20 -3.77 -12.29
N LEU A 56 -2.73 -3.16 -13.37
CA LEU A 56 -2.18 -1.82 -13.33
C LEU A 56 -3.22 -0.81 -13.82
N ILE A 57 -3.45 0.21 -13.01
CA ILE A 57 -4.19 1.40 -13.44
C ILE A 57 -3.18 2.35 -14.05
N GLY A 58 -3.46 2.80 -15.28
CA GLY A 58 -2.66 3.82 -15.92
C GLY A 58 -2.74 5.12 -15.11
N LYS A 59 -1.64 5.49 -14.49
CA LYS A 59 -1.51 6.74 -13.74
C LYS A 59 -0.39 7.56 -14.36
N ARG A 60 -0.66 8.84 -14.62
CA ARG A 60 0.39 9.77 -15.01
C ARG A 60 1.41 9.91 -13.88
N ALA A 61 2.65 10.16 -14.26
CA ALA A 61 3.70 10.38 -13.26
C ALA A 61 3.30 11.53 -12.32
N THR A 62 3.58 11.37 -11.04
CA THR A 62 3.33 12.43 -10.04
C THR A 62 4.12 13.67 -10.42
N MET A 63 3.53 14.85 -10.29
CA MET A 63 4.11 16.16 -10.65
C MET A 63 4.19 16.46 -12.17
N THR A 64 3.53 15.67 -13.02
CA THR A 64 3.46 15.97 -14.47
C THR A 64 2.14 16.56 -14.92
N GLN A 65 1.20 16.77 -14.00
CA GLN A 65 -0.07 17.46 -14.24
C GLN A 65 -0.18 18.66 -13.32
N GLY A 66 -0.59 19.82 -13.86
CA GLY A 66 -0.98 20.97 -13.08
C GLY A 66 -2.28 20.71 -12.31
N GLY A 67 -2.45 21.35 -11.17
CA GLY A 67 -3.61 21.24 -10.29
C GLY A 67 -3.45 20.21 -9.16
N GLY A 68 -4.41 20.24 -8.23
CA GLY A 68 -4.39 19.41 -7.04
C GLY A 68 -3.22 19.74 -6.10
N ASN A 69 -2.64 18.72 -5.50
CA ASN A 69 -1.55 18.87 -4.54
C ASN A 69 -0.21 19.28 -5.19
N THR A 70 -0.11 19.28 -6.53
CA THR A 70 1.16 19.58 -7.21
C THR A 70 1.55 21.05 -7.05
N ASP A 71 0.59 21.95 -7.20
CA ASP A 71 0.85 23.39 -7.25
C ASP A 71 0.97 24.02 -5.84
N THR A 72 0.43 23.36 -4.82
CA THR A 72 0.37 23.92 -3.47
C THR A 72 1.39 23.32 -2.49
N ILE A 73 1.97 22.15 -2.79
CA ILE A 73 2.66 21.36 -1.78
C ILE A 73 4.09 20.99 -2.15
N TYR A 74 4.35 20.87 -3.44
CA TYR A 74 5.65 20.35 -3.87
C TYR A 74 6.68 21.42 -4.17
N ASP A 75 6.30 22.68 -4.10
CA ASP A 75 7.15 23.83 -4.50
C ASP A 75 8.05 24.32 -3.36
N THR A 76 7.66 24.13 -2.11
CA THR A 76 8.46 24.47 -0.94
C THR A 76 8.98 23.20 -0.28
N GLY A 77 10.30 23.01 -0.25
CA GLY A 77 10.96 21.80 0.27
C GLY A 77 10.62 21.44 1.73
N ASP A 78 10.11 22.38 2.50
CA ASP A 78 9.82 22.26 3.93
C ASP A 78 8.57 21.43 4.21
N GLU A 79 7.54 21.49 3.37
CA GLU A 79 6.31 20.73 3.58
C GLU A 79 6.53 19.21 3.50
N ARG A 80 7.46 18.75 2.66
CA ARG A 80 7.79 17.32 2.59
C ARG A 80 8.43 16.79 3.86
N LEU A 81 9.22 17.63 4.53
CA LEU A 81 9.79 17.30 5.83
C LEU A 81 8.68 17.16 6.86
N GLU A 82 7.77 18.13 6.94
CA GLU A 82 6.64 18.12 7.86
C GLU A 82 5.78 16.86 7.68
N PHE A 83 5.49 16.48 6.44
CA PHE A 83 4.70 15.27 6.15
C PHE A 83 5.42 13.98 6.54
N ALA A 84 6.73 13.92 6.30
CA ALA A 84 7.52 12.76 6.70
C ALA A 84 7.62 12.65 8.22
N GLU A 85 7.82 13.78 8.91
CA GLU A 85 7.84 13.85 10.37
C GLU A 85 6.48 13.58 10.99
N SER A 86 5.39 14.05 10.38
CA SER A 86 4.03 13.76 10.83
C SER A 86 3.76 12.26 10.83
N LEU A 87 4.14 11.55 9.77
CA LEU A 87 4.02 10.10 9.71
C LEU A 87 4.94 9.39 10.71
N TYR A 88 6.17 9.89 10.89
CA TYR A 88 7.09 9.38 11.90
C TYR A 88 6.52 9.52 13.31
N ARG A 89 5.98 10.68 13.67
CA ARG A 89 5.35 10.90 14.99
C ARG A 89 4.20 9.93 15.27
N GLN A 90 3.49 9.50 14.23
CA GLN A 90 2.38 8.56 14.34
C GLN A 90 2.84 7.09 14.41
N HIS A 91 4.00 6.77 13.83
CA HIS A 91 4.51 5.41 13.71
C HIS A 91 6.04 5.33 13.94
N PRO A 92 6.52 5.81 15.11
CA PRO A 92 7.98 5.90 15.35
C PRO A 92 8.70 4.55 15.41
N ASP A 93 7.95 3.48 15.62
CA ASP A 93 8.43 2.10 15.67
C ASP A 93 8.80 1.51 14.30
N VAL A 94 8.21 2.03 13.22
CA VAL A 94 8.40 1.47 11.87
C VAL A 94 8.68 2.53 10.79
N VAL A 95 8.57 3.80 11.11
CA VAL A 95 8.82 4.89 10.16
C VAL A 95 10.08 5.65 10.54
N ASN A 96 10.87 6.01 9.55
CA ASN A 96 12.01 6.92 9.68
C ASN A 96 11.93 8.03 8.63
N VAL A 97 12.42 9.21 8.99
CA VAL A 97 12.60 10.31 8.05
C VAL A 97 13.97 10.17 7.39
N THR A 98 14.01 10.22 6.09
CA THR A 98 15.23 10.06 5.29
C THR A 98 15.32 11.14 4.21
N ARG A 99 16.54 11.42 3.74
CA ARG A 99 16.76 12.32 2.61
C ARG A 99 17.33 11.52 1.44
N LYS A 100 16.60 11.51 0.31
CA LYS A 100 17.01 10.86 -0.94
C LYS A 100 16.72 11.76 -2.12
N PHE A 101 17.57 11.76 -3.13
CA PHE A 101 17.43 12.58 -4.33
C PHE A 101 17.18 14.06 -4.01
N ASN A 102 17.91 14.56 -3.03
CA ASN A 102 17.80 15.93 -2.49
C ASN A 102 16.39 16.30 -1.96
N ARG A 103 15.59 15.32 -1.53
CA ARG A 103 14.24 15.51 -1.02
C ARG A 103 14.03 14.72 0.27
N TRP A 104 13.17 15.24 1.14
CA TRP A 104 12.74 14.53 2.34
C TRP A 104 11.73 13.45 1.99
N HIS A 105 11.88 12.28 2.61
CA HIS A 105 11.02 11.12 2.42
C HIS A 105 10.78 10.44 3.77
N HIS A 106 9.61 9.84 3.93
CA HIS A 106 9.41 8.81 4.93
C HIS A 106 9.89 7.45 4.39
N HIS A 107 10.48 6.66 5.23
CA HIS A 107 10.84 5.28 4.94
C HIS A 107 10.13 4.38 5.97
N VAL A 108 9.38 3.40 5.48
CA VAL A 108 8.63 2.46 6.33
C VAL A 108 9.30 1.09 6.31
N ASN A 109 9.55 0.56 7.49
CA ASN A 109 10.00 -0.81 7.68
C ASN A 109 8.78 -1.74 7.80
N TYR A 110 8.43 -2.44 6.72
CA TYR A 110 7.34 -3.41 6.71
C TYR A 110 7.74 -4.82 7.19
N LYS A 111 9.02 -5.06 7.53
CA LYS A 111 9.51 -6.39 7.96
C LYS A 111 8.71 -6.99 9.12
N PRO A 112 8.31 -6.23 10.16
CA PRO A 112 7.54 -6.79 11.28
C PRO A 112 6.20 -7.41 10.88
N PHE A 113 5.65 -7.01 9.73
CA PHE A 113 4.35 -7.46 9.25
C PHE A 113 4.45 -8.57 8.19
N LYS A 114 5.64 -8.81 7.64
CA LYS A 114 5.87 -9.88 6.66
C LYS A 114 5.79 -11.24 7.35
N GLY A 115 5.22 -12.22 6.73
CA GLY A 115 5.06 -13.55 7.31
C GLY A 115 3.69 -13.80 7.93
N ARG A 116 2.86 -12.78 8.08
CA ARG A 116 1.47 -12.96 8.47
C ARG A 116 0.68 -13.46 7.26
N ALA A 117 0.10 -14.66 7.39
CA ALA A 117 -0.74 -15.26 6.36
C ALA A 117 -2.12 -14.60 6.30
N LEU A 118 -2.76 -14.68 5.14
CA LEU A 118 -4.20 -14.39 5.02
C LEU A 118 -4.98 -15.40 5.85
N GLN A 119 -5.97 -14.90 6.59
CA GLN A 119 -6.95 -15.73 7.26
C GLN A 119 -8.18 -15.83 6.36
N TYR A 120 -8.66 -17.05 6.17
CA TYR A 120 -9.93 -17.27 5.47
C TYR A 120 -11.10 -16.95 6.40
N VAL A 121 -12.17 -16.46 5.85
CA VAL A 121 -13.44 -16.34 6.56
C VAL A 121 -13.90 -17.75 6.94
N GLU A 122 -14.44 -17.91 8.14
CA GLU A 122 -15.00 -19.18 8.59
C GLU A 122 -16.02 -19.71 7.57
N GLY A 123 -15.90 -21.00 7.22
CA GLY A 123 -16.75 -21.61 6.20
C GLY A 123 -16.32 -21.36 4.75
N TYR A 124 -15.24 -20.59 4.50
CA TYR A 124 -14.71 -20.44 3.15
C TYR A 124 -14.20 -21.80 2.64
N LYS A 125 -14.80 -22.25 1.55
CA LYS A 125 -14.31 -23.41 0.80
C LYS A 125 -13.58 -22.92 -0.44
N GLN A 126 -12.33 -23.29 -0.59
CA GLN A 126 -11.62 -23.06 -1.84
C GLN A 126 -12.27 -23.96 -2.89
N THR A 127 -13.04 -23.37 -3.79
CA THR A 127 -13.58 -24.08 -4.95
C THR A 127 -12.53 -24.03 -6.06
N ASN A 128 -12.34 -25.16 -6.76
CA ASN A 128 -11.56 -25.17 -8.00
C ASN A 128 -12.41 -24.71 -9.18
N ASP A 129 -13.57 -24.16 -8.89
CA ASP A 129 -14.54 -23.76 -9.89
C ASP A 129 -14.09 -22.48 -10.61
N VAL A 130 -14.61 -22.33 -11.79
CA VAL A 130 -14.43 -21.13 -12.61
C VAL A 130 -15.07 -19.95 -11.89
N ASP A 131 -14.34 -18.84 -11.78
CA ASP A 131 -14.90 -17.63 -11.19
C ASP A 131 -16.02 -17.02 -12.06
N ASN A 132 -16.66 -15.95 -11.60
CA ASN A 132 -17.74 -15.26 -12.33
C ASN A 132 -17.32 -14.73 -13.70
N PHE A 133 -16.04 -14.72 -14.01
CA PHE A 133 -15.45 -14.28 -15.28
C PHE A 133 -14.96 -15.44 -16.14
N GLY A 134 -15.20 -16.67 -15.75
CA GLY A 134 -14.75 -17.85 -16.48
C GLY A 134 -13.26 -18.17 -16.32
N MET A 135 -12.59 -17.57 -15.32
CA MET A 135 -11.17 -17.81 -15.09
C MET A 135 -10.95 -18.87 -14.01
N VAL A 136 -9.97 -19.73 -14.25
CA VAL A 136 -9.53 -20.75 -13.29
C VAL A 136 -8.18 -20.36 -12.73
N LEU A 137 -8.07 -20.26 -11.42
CA LEU A 137 -6.81 -20.01 -10.75
C LEU A 137 -5.92 -21.28 -10.87
N ARG A 138 -4.85 -21.17 -11.63
CA ARG A 138 -3.85 -22.25 -11.75
C ARG A 138 -2.60 -21.88 -10.96
N ARG A 139 -2.09 -22.80 -10.16
CA ARG A 139 -0.74 -22.66 -9.61
C ARG A 139 0.27 -22.73 -10.75
N LYS A 140 1.22 -21.82 -10.77
CA LYS A 140 2.38 -21.95 -11.65
C LYS A 140 3.10 -23.24 -11.26
N GLN A 141 3.16 -24.20 -12.17
CA GLN A 141 4.02 -25.37 -11.99
C GLN A 141 5.45 -24.87 -11.91
N GLU A 142 6.14 -25.19 -10.83
CA GLU A 142 7.59 -24.99 -10.76
C GLU A 142 8.18 -25.85 -11.89
N GLN A 143 8.82 -25.21 -12.84
CA GLN A 143 9.63 -25.92 -13.81
C GLN A 143 10.85 -26.43 -13.04
N LEU A 144 10.89 -27.75 -12.84
CA LEU A 144 12.07 -28.49 -12.39
C LEU A 144 13.19 -28.37 -13.42
#